data_61bee0e43c1f4eba817ad9894717ad23
#
_entry.id   61bee0e43c1f4eba817ad9894717ad23
#
_cell.length_a   1.000
_cell.length_b   1.000
_cell.length_c   1.000
_cell.angle_alpha   90.00
_cell.angle_beta   90.00
_cell.angle_gamma   90.00
#
_symmetry.space_group_name_H-M   'P 1'
#
loop_
_entity.id
_entity.type
_entity.pdbx_description
1 polymer ?
#
loop_
_entity_poly.entity_id
_entity_poly.type
_entity_poly.pdbx_seq_one_letter_code
_entity_poly.pdbx_strand_id
1 'polypeptide(L)'
;MFSAFQSSSKKLLFIAGIFLLASSQISAASPRTNYLLFCSGCHRPSGEGKHPNVPTLVAELGRMMSVPEMRQYLVRVPGAFSVPISDADLTEVINWLLIEFNSDTLPRHFEKLSVDEVSEARKNILADPLKYRELHWKSYDD
;
A
#
# COMPACT_ATOMS: atom_id res chain seq x y z
N MET A 1 57.79 -14.17 -34.06
CA MET A 1 57.54 -13.04 -33.19
C MET A 1 56.04 -12.66 -33.23
N PHE A 2 55.16 -13.60 -32.91
CA PHE A 2 53.70 -13.41 -32.93
C PHE A 2 53.05 -14.35 -31.90
N SER A 3 53.12 -14.02 -30.64
CA SER A 3 52.43 -14.84 -29.60
C SER A 3 52.01 -14.10 -28.32
N ALA A 4 51.89 -12.76 -28.34
CA ALA A 4 51.57 -12.00 -27.12
C ALA A 4 50.24 -11.24 -27.18
N PHE A 5 49.46 -11.30 -28.26
CA PHE A 5 48.26 -10.45 -28.43
C PHE A 5 46.93 -11.12 -28.11
N GLN A 6 46.89 -12.45 -27.90
CA GLN A 6 45.64 -13.19 -27.72
C GLN A 6 45.18 -13.34 -26.27
N SER A 7 46.03 -13.00 -25.31
CA SER A 7 45.69 -13.16 -23.88
C SER A 7 44.89 -11.99 -23.27
N SER A 8 45.00 -10.79 -23.87
CA SER A 8 44.37 -9.58 -23.30
C SER A 8 42.84 -9.50 -23.56
N SER A 9 42.40 -9.98 -24.73
CA SER A 9 40.97 -9.94 -25.12
C SER A 9 40.07 -10.83 -24.24
N LYS A 10 40.58 -11.99 -23.82
CA LYS A 10 39.79 -12.92 -22.96
C LYS A 10 39.60 -12.39 -21.56
N LYS A 11 40.55 -11.66 -21.00
CA LYS A 11 40.45 -11.02 -19.69
C LYS A 11 39.50 -9.82 -19.68
N LEU A 12 39.45 -9.06 -20.77
CA LEU A 12 38.54 -7.93 -20.93
C LEU A 12 37.08 -8.38 -21.03
N LEU A 13 36.82 -9.48 -21.74
CA LEU A 13 35.48 -10.08 -21.85
C LEU A 13 34.97 -10.65 -20.51
N PHE A 14 35.86 -11.18 -19.66
CA PHE A 14 35.50 -11.70 -18.35
C PHE A 14 35.12 -10.60 -17.35
N ILE A 15 35.81 -9.44 -17.41
CA ILE A 15 35.53 -8.27 -16.56
C ILE A 15 34.20 -7.60 -16.98
N ALA A 16 33.93 -7.51 -18.28
CA ALA A 16 32.66 -6.98 -18.78
C ALA A 16 31.44 -7.85 -18.39
N GLY A 17 31.61 -9.20 -18.34
CA GLY A 17 30.56 -10.11 -17.90
C GLY A 17 30.18 -10.02 -16.43
N ILE A 18 31.14 -9.65 -15.56
CA ILE A 18 30.89 -9.52 -14.11
C ILE A 18 30.14 -8.21 -13.79
N PHE A 19 30.32 -7.15 -14.59
CA PHE A 19 29.59 -5.88 -14.39
C PHE A 19 28.11 -5.93 -14.76
N LEU A 20 27.70 -6.86 -15.64
CA LEU A 20 26.28 -7.01 -16.02
C LEU A 20 25.44 -7.75 -14.98
N LEU A 21 26.04 -8.39 -14.00
CA LEU A 21 25.31 -9.16 -12.96
C LEU A 21 24.97 -8.35 -11.70
N ALA A 22 25.45 -7.11 -11.61
CA ALA A 22 25.05 -6.17 -10.55
C ALA A 22 23.69 -5.54 -10.90
N SER A 23 22.66 -6.35 -11.15
CA SER A 23 21.28 -5.88 -11.22
C SER A 23 20.92 -5.37 -9.84
N SER A 24 20.94 -4.05 -9.67
CA SER A 24 20.45 -3.39 -8.46
C SER A 24 19.01 -3.86 -8.22
N GLN A 25 18.83 -4.66 -7.19
CA GLN A 25 17.50 -5.01 -6.70
C GLN A 25 16.86 -3.70 -6.23
N ILE A 26 16.03 -3.08 -7.06
CA ILE A 26 15.18 -1.99 -6.63
C ILE A 26 14.16 -2.63 -5.69
N SER A 27 14.45 -2.59 -4.40
CA SER A 27 13.52 -3.03 -3.38
C SER A 27 12.36 -2.03 -3.34
N ALA A 28 11.14 -2.50 -3.55
CA ALA A 28 9.96 -1.70 -3.29
C ALA A 28 9.96 -1.22 -1.83
N ALA A 29 9.46 -0.03 -1.58
CA ALA A 29 9.35 0.48 -0.21
C ALA A 29 8.42 -0.43 0.61
N SER A 30 8.75 -0.63 1.89
CA SER A 30 7.89 -1.43 2.75
C SER A 30 6.50 -0.78 2.91
N PRO A 31 5.43 -1.56 3.17
CA PRO A 31 4.10 -1.00 3.42
C PRO A 31 4.10 0.08 4.51
N ARG A 32 4.85 -0.14 5.59
CA ARG A 32 5.04 0.83 6.66
C ARG A 32 5.73 2.10 6.16
N THR A 33 6.73 1.99 5.31
CA THR A 33 7.42 3.15 4.71
C THR A 33 6.45 3.97 3.86
N ASN A 34 5.68 3.32 2.98
CA ASN A 34 4.66 3.97 2.16
C ASN A 34 3.58 4.64 3.02
N TYR A 35 3.13 3.97 4.09
CA TYR A 35 2.22 4.57 5.07
C TYR A 35 2.79 5.86 5.69
N LEU A 36 4.04 5.83 6.15
CA LEU A 36 4.68 6.98 6.77
C LEU A 36 4.88 8.13 5.78
N LEU A 37 5.16 7.85 4.53
CA LEU A 37 5.37 8.87 3.50
C LEU A 37 4.06 9.52 3.03
N PHE A 38 2.98 8.75 2.88
CA PHE A 38 1.80 9.19 2.16
C PHE A 38 0.53 9.31 3.02
N CYS A 39 0.48 8.68 4.18
CA CYS A 39 -0.73 8.61 5.00
C CYS A 39 -0.57 9.27 6.37
N SER A 40 0.60 9.12 6.98
CA SER A 40 0.81 9.52 8.38
C SER A 40 0.76 11.03 8.62
N GLY A 41 0.93 11.83 7.56
CA GLY A 41 0.81 13.30 7.66
C GLY A 41 -0.57 13.74 8.16
N CYS A 42 -1.63 13.01 7.78
CA CYS A 42 -2.99 13.23 8.28
C CYS A 42 -3.35 12.26 9.41
N HIS A 43 -3.06 10.97 9.23
CA HIS A 43 -3.49 9.91 10.16
C HIS A 43 -2.52 9.66 11.32
N ARG A 44 -1.39 10.38 11.40
CA ARG A 44 -0.30 10.18 12.36
C ARG A 44 0.41 8.82 12.21
N PRO A 45 1.64 8.67 12.70
CA PRO A 45 2.38 7.40 12.59
C PRO A 45 1.71 6.19 13.26
N SER A 46 0.87 6.42 14.26
CA SER A 46 0.12 5.40 15.03
C SER A 46 -1.30 5.16 14.49
N GLY A 47 -1.73 5.84 13.42
CA GLY A 47 -3.05 5.64 12.83
C GLY A 47 -4.22 6.34 13.52
N GLU A 48 -3.99 7.13 14.55
CA GLU A 48 -5.03 7.72 15.43
C GLU A 48 -5.89 8.79 14.74
N GLY A 49 -5.34 9.41 13.68
CA GLY A 49 -6.03 10.52 13.04
C GLY A 49 -6.06 11.81 13.85
N LYS A 50 -6.99 12.69 13.52
CA LYS A 50 -7.26 13.94 14.23
C LYS A 50 -8.76 14.25 14.14
N HIS A 51 -9.51 13.72 15.09
CA HIS A 51 -10.96 14.02 15.20
C HIS A 51 -11.24 15.52 15.27
N PRO A 52 -12.33 16.04 14.65
CA PRO A 52 -13.29 15.32 13.79
C PRO A 52 -12.87 15.24 12.31
N ASN A 53 -11.80 15.91 11.91
CA ASN A 53 -11.47 16.12 10.49
C ASN A 53 -10.78 14.91 9.82
N VAL A 54 -10.01 14.14 10.61
CA VAL A 54 -9.28 12.98 10.09
C VAL A 54 -9.63 11.76 10.93
N PRO A 55 -10.23 10.72 10.33
CA PRO A 55 -10.66 9.53 11.05
C PRO A 55 -9.48 8.75 11.62
N THR A 56 -9.77 8.03 12.69
CA THR A 56 -8.86 7.00 13.17
C THR A 56 -8.83 5.82 12.18
N LEU A 57 -7.64 5.25 12.00
CA LEU A 57 -7.44 3.99 11.29
C LEU A 57 -7.34 2.81 12.27
N VAL A 58 -7.40 3.09 13.58
CA VAL A 58 -7.19 2.10 14.64
C VAL A 58 -8.52 1.47 15.03
N ALA A 59 -8.55 0.16 15.13
CA ALA A 59 -9.67 -0.68 15.57
C ALA A 59 -10.95 -0.60 14.72
N GLU A 60 -11.28 0.53 14.13
CA GLU A 60 -12.54 0.72 13.40
C GLU A 60 -12.53 0.06 12.02
N LEU A 61 -11.43 0.19 11.28
CA LEU A 61 -11.33 -0.39 9.93
C LEU A 61 -11.48 -1.92 9.96
N GLY A 62 -10.99 -2.57 11.00
CA GLY A 62 -11.17 -4.02 11.15
C GLY A 62 -12.65 -4.42 11.23
N ARG A 63 -13.46 -3.67 11.98
CA ARG A 63 -14.91 -3.92 12.06
C ARG A 63 -15.62 -3.67 10.74
N MET A 64 -15.17 -2.67 9.98
CA MET A 64 -15.71 -2.36 8.65
C MET A 64 -15.55 -3.53 7.66
N MET A 65 -14.54 -4.38 7.85
CA MET A 65 -14.29 -5.52 6.95
C MET A 65 -15.36 -6.59 7.00
N SER A 66 -16.27 -6.55 7.95
CA SER A 66 -17.48 -7.39 7.96
C SER A 66 -18.60 -6.90 7.03
N VAL A 67 -18.48 -5.68 6.49
CA VAL A 67 -19.47 -5.05 5.59
C VAL A 67 -18.88 -4.95 4.18
N PRO A 68 -19.45 -5.66 3.20
CA PRO A 68 -18.88 -5.73 1.83
C PRO A 68 -18.64 -4.35 1.19
N GLU A 69 -19.56 -3.41 1.35
CA GLU A 69 -19.47 -2.06 0.81
C GLU A 69 -18.28 -1.28 1.41
N MET A 70 -17.99 -1.50 2.69
CA MET A 70 -16.92 -0.81 3.40
C MET A 70 -15.53 -1.32 3.02
N ARG A 71 -15.43 -2.51 2.46
CA ARG A 71 -14.18 -3.07 1.97
C ARG A 71 -13.59 -2.21 0.85
N GLN A 72 -14.41 -1.80 -0.12
CA GLN A 72 -14.00 -0.89 -1.19
C GLN A 72 -13.86 0.57 -0.73
N TYR A 73 -14.60 0.96 0.30
CA TYR A 73 -14.57 2.30 0.87
C TYR A 73 -13.13 2.74 1.19
N LEU A 74 -12.31 1.87 1.80
CA LEU A 74 -10.93 2.19 2.20
C LEU A 74 -10.05 2.67 1.04
N VAL A 75 -10.33 2.20 -0.18
CA VAL A 75 -9.58 2.55 -1.39
C VAL A 75 -10.15 3.80 -2.05
N ARG A 76 -11.47 3.99 -1.96
CA ARG A 76 -12.23 5.00 -2.71
C ARG A 76 -12.26 6.37 -2.05
N VAL A 77 -11.80 6.48 -0.80
CA VAL A 77 -11.69 7.78 -0.12
C VAL A 77 -10.62 8.66 -0.75
N PRO A 78 -10.79 9.99 -0.80
CA PRO A 78 -9.89 10.89 -1.53
C PRO A 78 -8.40 10.69 -1.25
N GLY A 79 -8.00 10.49 -0.01
CA GLY A 79 -6.60 10.27 0.37
C GLY A 79 -5.99 9.00 -0.22
N ALA A 80 -6.70 7.88 -0.14
CA ALA A 80 -6.23 6.59 -0.67
C ALA A 80 -6.33 6.55 -2.21
N PHE A 81 -7.44 7.06 -2.77
CA PHE A 81 -7.65 7.09 -4.21
C PHE A 81 -6.52 7.80 -4.97
N SER A 82 -6.08 8.97 -4.48
CA SER A 82 -5.18 9.87 -5.19
C SER A 82 -3.70 9.70 -4.83
N VAL A 83 -3.35 8.81 -3.91
CA VAL A 83 -1.96 8.60 -3.51
C VAL A 83 -1.09 8.17 -4.70
N PRO A 84 0.12 8.77 -4.89
CA PRO A 84 0.96 8.52 -6.08
C PRO A 84 1.83 7.25 -5.92
N ILE A 85 1.21 6.12 -5.58
CA ILE A 85 1.85 4.80 -5.52
C ILE A 85 1.09 3.80 -6.39
N SER A 86 1.72 2.69 -6.74
CA SER A 86 1.09 1.64 -7.53
C SER A 86 -0.10 0.99 -6.80
N ASP A 87 -1.00 0.34 -7.54
CA ASP A 87 -2.10 -0.42 -6.95
C ASP A 87 -1.58 -1.56 -6.06
N ALA A 88 -0.47 -2.18 -6.45
CA ALA A 88 0.19 -3.20 -5.64
C ALA A 88 0.71 -2.62 -4.31
N ASP A 89 1.41 -1.49 -4.35
CA ASP A 89 1.90 -0.83 -3.13
C ASP A 89 0.76 -0.36 -2.23
N LEU A 90 -0.32 0.20 -2.82
CA LEU A 90 -1.50 0.60 -2.05
C LEU A 90 -2.18 -0.61 -1.39
N THR A 91 -2.28 -1.73 -2.11
CA THR A 91 -2.80 -2.98 -1.57
C THR A 91 -2.00 -3.43 -0.35
N GLU A 92 -0.68 -3.41 -0.45
CA GLU A 92 0.20 -3.76 0.67
C GLU A 92 0.04 -2.81 1.86
N VAL A 93 -0.07 -1.49 1.61
CA VAL A 93 -0.31 -0.51 2.68
C VAL A 93 -1.64 -0.77 3.38
N ILE A 94 -2.74 -0.96 2.64
CA ILE A 94 -4.06 -1.19 3.22
C ILE A 94 -4.07 -2.50 4.02
N ASN A 95 -3.55 -3.58 3.47
CA ASN A 95 -3.46 -4.85 4.17
C ASN A 95 -2.58 -4.77 5.43
N TRP A 96 -1.47 -4.02 5.35
CA TRP A 96 -0.59 -3.79 6.50
C TRP A 96 -1.32 -3.04 7.62
N LEU A 97 -1.99 -1.93 7.32
CA LEU A 97 -2.68 -1.16 8.36
C LEU A 97 -3.91 -1.90 8.93
N LEU A 98 -4.57 -2.76 8.17
CA LEU A 98 -5.62 -3.63 8.68
C LEU A 98 -5.07 -4.64 9.70
N ILE A 99 -3.89 -5.17 9.47
CA ILE A 99 -3.24 -6.11 10.40
C ILE A 99 -2.61 -5.37 11.58
N GLU A 100 -1.86 -4.30 11.32
CA GLU A 100 -1.10 -3.57 12.35
C GLU A 100 -1.99 -2.84 13.34
N PHE A 101 -3.02 -2.14 12.83
CA PHE A 101 -3.86 -1.27 13.67
C PHE A 101 -5.21 -1.89 14.04
N ASN A 102 -5.56 -3.06 13.48
CA ASN A 102 -6.91 -3.60 13.59
C ASN A 102 -6.97 -5.11 13.86
N SER A 103 -5.86 -5.76 14.20
CA SER A 103 -5.80 -7.22 14.43
C SER A 103 -6.92 -7.74 15.33
N ASP A 104 -7.24 -7.00 16.39
CA ASP A 104 -8.21 -7.42 17.41
C ASP A 104 -9.66 -7.23 16.97
N THR A 105 -9.89 -6.53 15.87
CA THR A 105 -11.25 -6.20 15.37
C THR A 105 -11.55 -6.79 13.99
N LEU A 106 -10.56 -7.41 13.35
CA LEU A 106 -10.77 -8.11 12.09
C LEU A 106 -11.72 -9.30 12.26
N PRO A 107 -12.59 -9.58 11.27
CA PRO A 107 -13.40 -10.79 11.25
C PRO A 107 -12.50 -12.05 11.29
N ARG A 108 -13.00 -13.14 11.90
CA ARG A 108 -12.26 -14.42 11.99
C ARG A 108 -11.81 -14.98 10.64
N HIS A 109 -12.57 -14.71 9.59
CA HIS A 109 -12.32 -15.16 8.22
C HIS A 109 -11.92 -13.98 7.32
N PHE A 110 -11.19 -13.01 7.87
CA PHE A 110 -10.71 -11.89 7.09
C PHE A 110 -9.75 -12.37 5.99
N GLU A 111 -10.08 -12.04 4.76
CA GLU A 111 -9.20 -12.21 3.60
C GLU A 111 -8.60 -10.85 3.23
N LYS A 112 -7.29 -10.83 2.98
CA LYS A 112 -6.59 -9.64 2.50
C LYS A 112 -7.20 -9.13 1.20
N LEU A 113 -7.15 -7.82 0.98
CA LEU A 113 -7.50 -7.25 -0.32
C LEU A 113 -6.51 -7.74 -1.38
N SER A 114 -7.02 -8.06 -2.56
CA SER A 114 -6.19 -8.35 -3.73
C SER A 114 -5.85 -7.08 -4.51
N VAL A 115 -4.81 -7.14 -5.33
CA VAL A 115 -4.42 -6.03 -6.22
C VAL A 115 -5.54 -5.69 -7.20
N ASP A 116 -6.23 -6.70 -7.74
CA ASP A 116 -7.34 -6.51 -8.68
C ASP A 116 -8.52 -5.79 -8.01
N GLU A 117 -8.84 -6.15 -6.76
CA GLU A 117 -9.87 -5.50 -5.96
C GLU A 117 -9.54 -4.01 -5.70
N VAL A 118 -8.30 -3.71 -5.36
CA VAL A 118 -7.83 -2.33 -5.15
C VAL A 118 -7.81 -1.55 -6.46
N SER A 119 -7.32 -2.14 -7.55
CA SER A 119 -7.29 -1.52 -8.87
C SER A 119 -8.70 -1.17 -9.37
N GLU A 120 -9.66 -2.07 -9.19
CA GLU A 120 -11.05 -1.80 -9.58
C GLU A 120 -11.70 -0.73 -8.71
N ALA A 121 -11.52 -0.80 -7.39
CA ALA A 121 -12.06 0.19 -6.46
C ALA A 121 -11.48 1.60 -6.73
N ARG A 122 -10.21 1.68 -7.10
CA ARG A 122 -9.49 2.92 -7.39
C ARG A 122 -10.00 3.67 -8.62
N LYS A 123 -10.76 3.01 -9.50
CA LYS A 123 -11.41 3.67 -10.65
C LYS A 123 -12.62 4.53 -10.25
N ASN A 124 -13.12 4.39 -9.03
CA ASN A 124 -14.40 4.94 -8.59
C ASN A 124 -14.25 5.73 -7.28
N ILE A 125 -13.75 6.96 -7.35
CA ILE A 125 -13.65 7.86 -6.20
C ILE A 125 -15.04 8.13 -5.60
N LEU A 126 -15.11 8.20 -4.27
CA LEU A 126 -16.31 8.65 -3.57
C LEU A 126 -16.39 10.17 -3.58
N ALA A 127 -17.43 10.71 -4.19
CA ALA A 127 -17.70 12.15 -4.20
C ALA A 127 -18.04 12.66 -2.78
N ASP A 128 -18.72 11.83 -1.99
CA ASP A 128 -19.08 12.11 -0.60
C ASP A 128 -18.82 10.87 0.27
N PRO A 129 -17.59 10.74 0.80
CA PRO A 129 -17.23 9.63 1.66
C PRO A 129 -18.02 9.53 2.96
N LEU A 130 -18.42 10.69 3.53
CA LEU A 130 -19.17 10.73 4.77
C LEU A 130 -20.55 10.14 4.58
N LYS A 131 -21.27 10.61 3.55
CA LYS A 131 -22.59 10.07 3.21
C LYS A 131 -22.55 8.58 2.85
N TYR A 132 -21.51 8.13 2.15
CA TYR A 132 -21.35 6.71 1.86
C TYR A 132 -21.15 5.90 3.14
N ARG A 133 -20.34 6.41 4.06
CA ARG A 133 -20.09 5.79 5.36
C ARG A 133 -21.37 5.73 6.21
N GLU A 134 -22.14 6.81 6.31
CA GLU A 134 -23.43 6.84 7.03
C GLU A 134 -24.42 5.82 6.50
N LEU A 135 -24.48 5.67 5.17
CA LEU A 135 -25.40 4.74 4.51
C LEU A 135 -25.05 3.28 4.76
N HIS A 136 -23.76 2.93 4.78
CA HIS A 136 -23.31 1.53 4.80
C HIS A 136 -22.70 1.09 6.14
N TRP A 137 -22.38 2.03 7.01
CA TRP A 137 -21.73 1.75 8.28
C TRP A 137 -22.39 2.51 9.42
N LYS A 138 -21.90 3.70 9.71
CA LYS A 138 -22.40 4.61 10.74
C LYS A 138 -21.81 6.00 10.56
N SER A 139 -22.38 6.97 11.23
CA SER A 139 -21.81 8.32 11.36
C SER A 139 -20.42 8.31 11.98
N TYR A 140 -19.70 9.40 11.82
CA TYR A 140 -18.35 9.58 12.32
C TYR A 140 -18.32 9.76 13.84
N ASP A 141 -19.39 10.33 14.39
CA ASP A 141 -19.51 10.75 15.79
C ASP A 141 -20.24 9.73 16.69
N ASP A 142 -20.56 8.54 16.12
CA ASP A 142 -21.26 7.47 16.84
C ASP A 142 -20.32 6.46 17.52
#